data_dda8ccc380af6fe205da80feae6145c6
#
_entry.id   dda8ccc380af6fe205da80feae6145c6
#
_cell.length_a   1.000
_cell.length_b   1.000
_cell.length_c   1.000
_cell.angle_alpha   90.00
_cell.angle_beta   90.00
_cell.angle_gamma   90.00
#
_symmetry.space_group_name_H-M   'P 1'
#
loop_
_entity.id
_entity.type
_entity.pdbx_description
1 polymer ?
#
loop_
_entity_poly.entity_id
_entity_poly.type
_entity_poly.pdbx_seq_one_letter_code
_entity_poly.pdbx_strand_id
1 'polypeptide(L)'
;ISAAGQARAAEADLLADQIQQTASEGIRVAADISKGSLLDQEDLLPAGDSLSDWVALTLALSGEKDAYSAYLARLETYVTEQYSEYGCLDDMRATEYHRIGLTVLALGGDPTSFGKDADQNPVDLVADGVWNFAGGDPGVQGINGDIYALLLLDARDYEVPEEAVYTREYLVNEILSAQTADGGFGL
;
A
#
# COMPACT_ATOMS: atom_id res chain seq x y z
N ILE A 1 4.26 23.55 -22.28
CA ILE A 1 4.91 22.32 -22.74
C ILE A 1 4.92 22.31 -24.25
N SER A 2 6.07 22.07 -24.92
CA SER A 2 6.16 22.03 -26.38
C SER A 2 5.39 20.81 -26.94
N ALA A 3 4.95 20.91 -28.23
CA ALA A 3 4.28 19.80 -28.92
C ALA A 3 5.13 18.51 -28.89
N ALA A 4 6.46 18.62 -28.97
CA ALA A 4 7.37 17.49 -28.84
C ALA A 4 7.37 16.88 -27.42
N GLY A 5 7.19 17.69 -26.37
CA GLY A 5 7.05 17.21 -24.99
C GLY A 5 5.73 16.47 -24.76
N GLN A 6 4.65 16.95 -25.35
CA GLN A 6 3.35 16.29 -25.29
C GLN A 6 3.34 14.95 -26.05
N ALA A 7 3.99 14.89 -27.22
CA ALA A 7 4.11 13.65 -27.98
C ALA A 7 4.91 12.56 -27.23
N ARG A 8 6.02 12.95 -26.57
CA ARG A 8 6.81 12.03 -25.72
C ARG A 8 6.05 11.54 -24.50
N ALA A 9 5.26 12.40 -23.86
CA ALA A 9 4.41 12.01 -22.74
C ALA A 9 3.36 10.98 -23.18
N ALA A 10 2.66 11.23 -24.29
CA ALA A 10 1.68 10.31 -24.85
C ALA A 10 2.29 8.95 -25.26
N GLU A 11 3.52 8.94 -25.79
CA GLU A 11 4.23 7.72 -26.13
C GLU A 11 4.64 6.93 -24.88
N ALA A 12 5.06 7.63 -23.82
CA ALA A 12 5.38 7.02 -22.54
C ALA A 12 4.13 6.40 -21.87
N ASP A 13 3.00 7.10 -21.91
CA ASP A 13 1.72 6.61 -21.38
C ASP A 13 1.26 5.35 -22.15
N LEU A 14 1.34 5.37 -23.48
CA LEU A 14 1.00 4.19 -24.29
C LEU A 14 1.90 2.99 -23.99
N LEU A 15 3.20 3.20 -23.77
CA LEU A 15 4.13 2.14 -23.41
C LEU A 15 3.84 1.60 -22.00
N ALA A 16 3.51 2.46 -21.05
CA ALA A 16 3.10 2.06 -19.71
C ALA A 16 1.86 1.17 -19.75
N ASP A 17 0.83 1.56 -20.50
CA ASP A 17 -0.39 0.77 -20.69
C ASP A 17 -0.09 -0.61 -21.32
N GLN A 18 0.80 -0.69 -22.32
CA GLN A 18 1.20 -1.94 -22.93
C GLN A 18 1.96 -2.86 -21.98
N ILE A 19 2.88 -2.33 -21.20
CA ILE A 19 3.64 -3.08 -20.19
C ILE A 19 2.68 -3.67 -19.16
N GLN A 20 1.75 -2.86 -18.69
CA GLN A 20 0.76 -3.25 -17.70
C GLN A 20 -0.17 -4.37 -18.23
N GLN A 21 -0.74 -4.21 -19.43
CA GLN A 21 -1.56 -5.25 -20.05
C GLN A 21 -0.79 -6.57 -20.20
N THR A 22 0.47 -6.50 -20.63
CA THR A 22 1.33 -7.68 -20.75
C THR A 22 1.58 -8.34 -19.40
N ALA A 23 1.79 -7.56 -18.34
CA ALA A 23 1.99 -8.07 -16.98
C ALA A 23 0.71 -8.75 -16.44
N SER A 24 -0.45 -8.11 -16.57
CA SER A 24 -1.74 -8.69 -16.17
C SER A 24 -2.08 -9.96 -16.93
N GLU A 25 -1.85 -9.98 -18.25
CA GLU A 25 -2.00 -11.20 -19.08
C GLU A 25 -1.02 -12.30 -18.64
N GLY A 26 0.22 -11.94 -18.32
CA GLY A 26 1.23 -12.87 -17.81
C GLY A 26 0.81 -13.54 -16.50
N ILE A 27 0.26 -12.76 -15.55
CA ILE A 27 -0.29 -13.30 -14.30
C ILE A 27 -1.46 -14.24 -14.58
N ARG A 28 -2.39 -13.87 -15.48
CA ARG A 28 -3.54 -14.69 -15.85
C ARG A 28 -3.12 -16.01 -16.49
N VAL A 29 -2.14 -15.98 -17.37
CA VAL A 29 -1.59 -17.18 -18.01
C VAL A 29 -0.90 -18.08 -16.99
N ALA A 30 -0.06 -17.50 -16.11
CA ALA A 30 0.64 -18.25 -15.07
C ALA A 30 -0.32 -18.91 -14.06
N ALA A 31 -1.46 -18.27 -13.83
CA ALA A 31 -2.51 -18.75 -12.93
C ALA A 31 -3.54 -19.68 -13.61
N ASP A 32 -3.40 -19.95 -14.91
CA ASP A 32 -4.37 -20.69 -15.73
C ASP A 32 -5.80 -20.09 -15.72
N ILE A 33 -5.88 -18.76 -15.59
CA ILE A 33 -7.13 -18.00 -15.55
C ILE A 33 -7.44 -17.46 -16.94
N SER A 34 -8.28 -18.16 -17.69
CA SER A 34 -8.65 -17.74 -19.04
C SER A 34 -9.72 -16.66 -19.10
N LYS A 35 -10.51 -16.49 -18.03
CA LYS A 35 -11.63 -15.54 -17.94
C LYS A 35 -11.91 -15.17 -16.47
N GLY A 36 -12.48 -13.97 -16.26
CA GLY A 36 -12.92 -13.51 -14.95
C GLY A 36 -11.91 -12.60 -14.26
N SER A 37 -12.22 -12.24 -13.04
CA SER A 37 -11.40 -11.40 -12.20
C SER A 37 -10.23 -12.16 -11.60
N LEU A 38 -9.05 -11.52 -11.56
CA LEU A 38 -7.89 -12.05 -10.82
C LEU A 38 -8.17 -12.05 -9.33
N LEU A 39 -8.72 -10.96 -8.83
CA LEU A 39 -8.97 -10.76 -7.41
C LEU A 39 -10.10 -11.62 -6.84
N ASP A 40 -10.89 -12.31 -7.67
CA ASP A 40 -11.84 -13.34 -7.21
C ASP A 40 -11.16 -14.70 -6.92
N GLN A 41 -9.89 -14.85 -7.28
CA GLN A 41 -9.14 -16.09 -7.07
C GLN A 41 -8.51 -16.10 -5.68
N GLU A 42 -9.31 -16.35 -4.65
CA GLU A 42 -8.90 -16.27 -3.25
C GLU A 42 -7.76 -17.23 -2.89
N ASP A 43 -7.77 -18.45 -3.46
CA ASP A 43 -6.70 -19.44 -3.25
C ASP A 43 -5.36 -18.99 -3.85
N LEU A 44 -5.39 -18.15 -4.89
CA LEU A 44 -4.21 -17.64 -5.56
C LEU A 44 -3.75 -16.30 -4.99
N LEU A 45 -4.71 -15.42 -4.71
CA LEU A 45 -4.50 -14.05 -4.23
C LEU A 45 -5.27 -13.82 -2.93
N PRO A 46 -4.86 -14.47 -1.81
CA PRO A 46 -5.47 -14.24 -0.51
C PRO A 46 -5.24 -12.79 -0.05
N ALA A 47 -6.28 -12.14 0.42
CA ALA A 47 -6.18 -10.77 0.92
C ALA A 47 -5.32 -10.72 2.20
N GLY A 48 -4.48 -9.69 2.32
CA GLY A 48 -3.51 -9.55 3.41
C GLY A 48 -2.15 -10.21 3.13
N ASP A 49 -2.04 -11.04 2.08
CA ASP A 49 -0.74 -11.50 1.59
C ASP A 49 -0.03 -10.39 0.81
N SER A 50 1.28 -10.27 1.02
CA SER A 50 2.06 -9.17 0.46
C SER A 50 1.98 -9.11 -1.07
N LEU A 51 2.14 -10.23 -1.76
CA LEU A 51 2.07 -10.27 -3.22
C LEU A 51 0.68 -9.90 -3.71
N SER A 52 -0.35 -10.46 -3.08
CA SER A 52 -1.75 -10.27 -3.44
C SER A 52 -2.18 -8.80 -3.31
N ASP A 53 -1.79 -8.16 -2.21
CA ASP A 53 -2.11 -6.75 -1.99
C ASP A 53 -1.41 -5.83 -3.00
N TRP A 54 -0.14 -6.11 -3.35
CA TRP A 54 0.56 -5.37 -4.40
C TRP A 54 -0.08 -5.57 -5.78
N VAL A 55 -0.56 -6.77 -6.09
CA VAL A 55 -1.30 -7.04 -7.33
C VAL A 55 -2.61 -6.25 -7.34
N ALA A 56 -3.38 -6.28 -6.25
CA ALA A 56 -4.65 -5.56 -6.14
C ALA A 56 -4.46 -4.03 -6.28
N LEU A 57 -3.46 -3.47 -5.60
CA LEU A 57 -3.10 -2.06 -5.69
C LEU A 57 -2.69 -1.69 -7.12
N THR A 58 -1.84 -2.48 -7.75
CA THR A 58 -1.36 -2.21 -9.11
C THR A 58 -2.50 -2.24 -10.12
N LEU A 59 -3.38 -3.24 -10.06
CA LEU A 59 -4.56 -3.33 -10.93
C LEU A 59 -5.47 -2.12 -10.76
N ALA A 60 -5.73 -1.68 -9.52
CA ALA A 60 -6.58 -0.53 -9.24
C ALA A 60 -5.98 0.78 -9.78
N LEU A 61 -4.68 1.03 -9.53
CA LEU A 61 -3.99 2.22 -10.00
C LEU A 61 -3.88 2.27 -11.53
N SER A 62 -3.88 1.13 -12.16
CA SER A 62 -3.82 1.01 -13.61
C SER A 62 -5.16 1.24 -14.32
N GLY A 63 -6.25 1.30 -13.56
CA GLY A 63 -7.59 1.48 -14.09
C GLY A 63 -8.18 0.24 -14.76
N GLU A 64 -7.56 -0.93 -14.60
CA GLU A 64 -8.16 -2.19 -15.03
C GLU A 64 -9.45 -2.48 -14.25
N LYS A 65 -10.35 -3.24 -14.85
CA LYS A 65 -11.57 -3.67 -14.17
C LYS A 65 -11.36 -5.03 -13.54
N ASP A 66 -11.49 -5.11 -12.24
CA ASP A 66 -11.40 -6.35 -11.48
C ASP A 66 -12.38 -6.36 -10.28
N ALA A 67 -12.36 -7.40 -9.47
CA ALA A 67 -13.27 -7.59 -8.34
C ALA A 67 -12.83 -6.82 -7.08
N TYR A 68 -12.59 -5.52 -7.21
CA TYR A 68 -12.06 -4.67 -6.13
C TYR A 68 -12.88 -4.69 -4.84
N SER A 69 -14.20 -4.60 -4.94
CA SER A 69 -15.06 -4.61 -3.76
C SER A 69 -15.04 -5.94 -3.01
N ALA A 70 -14.91 -7.06 -3.73
CA ALA A 70 -14.82 -8.38 -3.12
C ALA A 70 -13.46 -8.56 -2.42
N TYR A 71 -12.37 -8.12 -3.05
CA TYR A 71 -11.04 -8.14 -2.45
C TYR A 71 -10.99 -7.24 -1.20
N LEU A 72 -11.52 -6.02 -1.29
CA LEU A 72 -11.57 -5.08 -0.17
C LEU A 72 -12.32 -5.66 1.04
N ALA A 73 -13.45 -6.34 0.81
CA ALA A 73 -14.21 -6.99 1.88
C ALA A 73 -13.43 -8.12 2.56
N ARG A 74 -12.65 -8.92 1.80
CA ARG A 74 -11.77 -9.95 2.38
C ARG A 74 -10.60 -9.33 3.13
N LEU A 75 -10.03 -8.24 2.62
CA LEU A 75 -8.95 -7.52 3.29
C LEU A 75 -9.43 -6.89 4.61
N GLU A 76 -10.66 -6.37 4.65
CA GLU A 76 -11.29 -5.88 5.88
C GLU A 76 -11.50 -7.00 6.91
N THR A 77 -11.91 -8.19 6.44
CA THR A 77 -12.02 -9.38 7.29
C THR A 77 -10.66 -9.76 7.86
N TYR A 78 -9.61 -9.82 7.03
CA TYR A 78 -8.25 -10.11 7.44
C TYR A 78 -7.77 -9.13 8.52
N VAL A 79 -7.93 -7.81 8.32
CA VAL A 79 -7.54 -6.79 9.31
C VAL A 79 -8.29 -7.00 10.62
N THR A 80 -9.60 -7.25 10.55
CA THR A 80 -10.44 -7.49 11.74
C THR A 80 -9.97 -8.72 12.52
N GLU A 81 -9.65 -9.81 11.84
CA GLU A 81 -9.14 -11.04 12.46
C GLU A 81 -7.77 -10.81 13.12
N GLN A 82 -6.84 -10.13 12.45
CA GLN A 82 -5.53 -9.80 13.02
C GLN A 82 -5.65 -8.95 14.29
N TYR A 83 -6.45 -7.90 14.26
CA TYR A 83 -6.67 -7.05 15.44
C TYR A 83 -7.42 -7.75 16.55
N SER A 84 -8.35 -8.63 16.23
CA SER A 84 -9.08 -9.42 17.24
C SER A 84 -8.19 -10.46 17.94
N GLU A 85 -7.24 -11.04 17.22
CA GLU A 85 -6.36 -12.09 17.73
C GLU A 85 -5.08 -11.54 18.37
N TYR A 86 -4.44 -10.55 17.74
CA TYR A 86 -3.12 -10.05 18.12
C TYR A 86 -3.13 -8.58 18.58
N GLY A 87 -4.22 -7.85 18.38
CA GLY A 87 -4.33 -6.43 18.70
C GLY A 87 -3.62 -5.50 17.70
N CYS A 88 -3.01 -6.04 16.65
CA CYS A 88 -2.26 -5.30 15.64
C CYS A 88 -2.09 -6.13 14.38
N LEU A 89 -1.64 -5.52 13.27
CA LEU A 89 -1.23 -6.27 12.07
C LEU A 89 0.15 -6.91 12.25
N ASP A 90 1.10 -6.15 12.77
CA ASP A 90 2.48 -6.59 13.01
C ASP A 90 3.12 -5.61 14.00
N ASP A 91 3.84 -6.11 15.00
CA ASP A 91 4.51 -5.29 16.03
C ASP A 91 5.97 -4.96 15.69
N MET A 92 6.47 -5.48 14.57
CA MET A 92 7.83 -5.30 14.10
C MET A 92 7.92 -4.57 12.75
N ARG A 93 6.90 -4.70 11.89
CA ARG A 93 6.93 -4.23 10.51
C ARG A 93 5.81 -3.23 10.24
N ALA A 94 6.10 -1.94 10.35
CA ALA A 94 5.17 -0.88 9.99
C ALA A 94 4.74 -0.95 8.51
N THR A 95 5.57 -1.52 7.64
CA THR A 95 5.28 -1.67 6.21
C THR A 95 4.05 -2.53 5.91
N GLU A 96 3.60 -3.39 6.83
CA GLU A 96 2.34 -4.14 6.70
C GLU A 96 1.14 -3.19 6.69
N TYR A 97 1.12 -2.22 7.60
CA TYR A 97 0.08 -1.19 7.67
C TYR A 97 0.10 -0.29 6.44
N HIS A 98 1.30 0.10 6.00
CA HIS A 98 1.46 1.00 4.85
C HIS A 98 0.99 0.32 3.57
N ARG A 99 1.38 -0.93 3.32
CA ARG A 99 0.92 -1.72 2.17
C ARG A 99 -0.59 -1.85 2.16
N ILE A 100 -1.19 -2.31 3.27
CA ILE A 100 -2.62 -2.51 3.37
C ILE A 100 -3.35 -1.17 3.25
N GLY A 101 -2.89 -0.12 3.94
CA GLY A 101 -3.49 1.22 3.86
C GLY A 101 -3.49 1.79 2.43
N LEU A 102 -2.38 1.67 1.70
CA LEU A 102 -2.29 2.08 0.29
C LEU A 102 -3.20 1.23 -0.61
N THR A 103 -3.30 -0.07 -0.36
CA THR A 103 -4.21 -0.97 -1.09
C THR A 103 -5.66 -0.58 -0.84
N VAL A 104 -6.05 -0.36 0.41
CA VAL A 104 -7.40 0.10 0.79
C VAL A 104 -7.77 1.39 0.04
N LEU A 105 -6.86 2.38 0.02
CA LEU A 105 -7.05 3.63 -0.73
C LEU A 105 -7.25 3.41 -2.22
N ALA A 106 -6.40 2.58 -2.83
CA ALA A 106 -6.46 2.31 -4.27
C ALA A 106 -7.78 1.61 -4.65
N LEU A 107 -8.30 0.76 -3.78
CA LEU A 107 -9.57 0.07 -3.96
C LEU A 107 -10.81 0.90 -3.57
N GLY A 108 -10.61 2.14 -3.11
CA GLY A 108 -11.68 3.08 -2.78
C GLY A 108 -12.22 2.99 -1.35
N GLY A 109 -11.50 2.31 -0.45
CA GLY A 109 -11.79 2.28 0.98
C GLY A 109 -11.17 3.45 1.76
N ASP A 110 -11.37 3.45 3.06
CA ASP A 110 -10.83 4.45 3.99
C ASP A 110 -9.92 3.76 5.02
N PRO A 111 -8.59 3.93 4.95
CA PRO A 111 -7.66 3.28 5.86
C PRO A 111 -7.68 3.87 7.28
N THR A 112 -8.32 5.03 7.51
CA THR A 112 -8.51 5.60 8.86
C THR A 112 -9.66 4.96 9.62
N SER A 113 -10.45 4.09 8.95
CA SER A 113 -11.57 3.37 9.54
C SER A 113 -11.79 2.06 8.79
N PHE A 114 -10.83 1.11 8.92
CA PHE A 114 -10.82 -0.12 8.14
C PHE A 114 -10.66 -1.36 9.02
N GLY A 115 -11.69 -2.20 9.05
CA GLY A 115 -11.77 -3.33 9.98
C GLY A 115 -12.13 -2.89 11.40
N LYS A 116 -12.02 -3.82 12.34
CA LYS A 116 -12.37 -3.59 13.75
C LYS A 116 -11.40 -4.27 14.69
N ASP A 117 -11.15 -3.62 15.83
CA ASP A 117 -10.42 -4.24 16.95
C ASP A 117 -11.32 -5.18 17.77
N ALA A 118 -10.75 -5.78 18.83
CA ALA A 118 -11.47 -6.69 19.72
C ALA A 118 -12.65 -6.04 20.46
N ASP A 119 -12.61 -4.72 20.65
CA ASP A 119 -13.65 -3.93 21.30
C ASP A 119 -14.67 -3.36 20.29
N GLN A 120 -14.59 -3.76 19.03
CA GLN A 120 -15.43 -3.32 17.92
C GLN A 120 -15.24 -1.84 17.51
N ASN A 121 -14.14 -1.21 17.90
CA ASN A 121 -13.77 0.11 17.38
C ASN A 121 -13.19 -0.02 15.98
N PRO A 122 -13.37 0.99 15.12
CA PRO A 122 -12.72 1.00 13.81
C PRO A 122 -11.20 1.10 13.97
N VAL A 123 -10.47 0.38 13.13
CA VAL A 123 -9.00 0.41 13.07
C VAL A 123 -8.55 1.58 12.19
N ASP A 124 -7.59 2.36 12.67
CA ASP A 124 -6.90 3.41 11.92
C ASP A 124 -5.51 2.92 11.47
N LEU A 125 -5.45 2.37 10.25
CA LEU A 125 -4.20 1.86 9.70
C LEU A 125 -3.15 2.95 9.44
N VAL A 126 -3.58 4.21 9.29
CA VAL A 126 -2.67 5.34 9.10
C VAL A 126 -2.00 5.70 10.41
N ALA A 127 -2.79 5.85 11.46
CA ALA A 127 -2.27 6.13 12.80
C ALA A 127 -1.37 4.99 13.29
N ASP A 128 -1.86 3.74 13.21
CA ASP A 128 -1.17 2.55 13.71
C ASP A 128 0.08 2.18 12.88
N GLY A 129 0.14 2.60 11.63
CA GLY A 129 1.31 2.40 10.76
C GLY A 129 2.37 3.50 10.90
N VAL A 130 2.03 4.67 11.50
CA VAL A 130 2.95 5.80 11.58
C VAL A 130 3.20 6.23 13.03
N TRP A 131 2.34 7.07 13.61
CA TRP A 131 2.64 7.68 14.91
C TRP A 131 2.23 6.85 16.12
N ASN A 132 1.35 5.85 15.95
CA ASN A 132 0.95 4.90 16.99
C ASN A 132 1.53 3.51 16.78
N PHE A 133 2.54 3.36 15.90
CA PHE A 133 3.09 2.05 15.60
C PHE A 133 3.61 1.35 16.87
N ALA A 134 3.12 0.14 17.13
CA ALA A 134 3.44 -0.61 18.34
C ALA A 134 4.95 -0.91 18.48
N GLY A 135 5.65 -1.07 17.36
CA GLY A 135 7.10 -1.23 17.30
C GLY A 135 7.90 0.05 17.53
N GLY A 136 7.23 1.20 17.71
CA GLY A 136 7.82 2.51 17.89
C GLY A 136 8.13 3.21 16.56
N ASP A 137 9.40 3.27 16.16
CA ASP A 137 9.81 3.91 14.91
C ASP A 137 9.35 3.12 13.69
N PRO A 138 8.59 3.70 12.74
CA PRO A 138 8.23 3.03 11.50
C PRO A 138 9.43 2.52 10.69
N GLY A 139 10.56 3.23 10.77
CA GLY A 139 11.82 2.88 10.10
C GLY A 139 12.71 1.88 10.84
N VAL A 140 12.26 1.30 11.97
CA VAL A 140 13.06 0.41 12.82
C VAL A 140 13.71 -0.76 12.06
N GLN A 141 13.11 -1.23 10.99
CA GLN A 141 13.64 -2.30 10.14
C GLN A 141 14.29 -1.79 8.84
N GLY A 142 14.52 -0.51 8.73
CA GLY A 142 15.18 0.14 7.61
C GLY A 142 14.33 1.20 6.92
N ILE A 143 14.96 1.96 6.06
CA ILE A 143 14.42 3.15 5.37
C ILE A 143 13.09 2.91 4.64
N ASN A 144 12.77 1.67 4.26
CA ASN A 144 11.50 1.34 3.62
C ASN A 144 10.29 1.69 4.52
N GLY A 145 10.44 1.55 5.84
CA GLY A 145 9.40 1.96 6.78
C GLY A 145 9.09 3.44 6.68
N ASP A 146 10.13 4.29 6.69
CA ASP A 146 9.98 5.74 6.57
C ASP A 146 9.40 6.15 5.21
N ILE A 147 9.88 5.53 4.12
CA ILE A 147 9.42 5.81 2.76
C ILE A 147 7.94 5.48 2.61
N TYR A 148 7.52 4.28 3.03
CA TYR A 148 6.12 3.87 2.87
C TYR A 148 5.19 4.58 3.86
N ALA A 149 5.67 4.94 5.06
CA ALA A 149 4.93 5.81 5.98
C ALA A 149 4.64 7.17 5.33
N LEU A 150 5.66 7.79 4.74
CA LEU A 150 5.51 9.08 4.05
C LEU A 150 4.58 8.97 2.84
N LEU A 151 4.70 7.90 2.04
CA LEU A 151 3.81 7.65 0.91
C LEU A 151 2.34 7.50 1.36
N LEU A 152 2.09 6.79 2.46
CA LEU A 152 0.75 6.64 3.00
C LEU A 152 0.18 7.97 3.49
N LEU A 153 0.98 8.76 4.23
CA LEU A 153 0.57 10.08 4.71
C LEU A 153 0.22 11.02 3.55
N ASP A 154 1.03 11.03 2.49
CA ASP A 154 0.87 11.94 1.36
C ASP A 154 -0.22 11.48 0.38
N ALA A 155 -0.62 10.21 0.40
CA ALA A 155 -1.64 9.68 -0.50
C ALA A 155 -3.00 10.41 -0.39
N ARG A 156 -3.33 10.97 0.79
CA ARG A 156 -4.52 11.79 1.05
C ARG A 156 -4.23 13.00 1.93
N ASP A 157 -2.98 13.39 2.06
CA ASP A 157 -2.55 14.50 2.92
C ASP A 157 -3.05 14.35 4.37
N TYR A 158 -2.89 13.14 4.93
CA TYR A 158 -3.32 12.86 6.30
C TYR A 158 -2.60 13.73 7.31
N GLU A 159 -3.35 14.34 8.22
CA GLU A 159 -2.81 15.15 9.31
C GLU A 159 -2.16 14.26 10.37
N VAL A 160 -0.96 14.61 10.78
CA VAL A 160 -0.25 13.96 11.90
C VAL A 160 -0.45 14.83 13.14
N PRO A 161 -0.79 14.27 14.32
CA PRO A 161 -0.95 15.03 15.56
C PRO A 161 0.31 15.84 15.90
N GLU A 162 0.12 17.07 16.43
CA GLU A 162 1.24 17.98 16.78
C GLU A 162 2.21 17.36 17.79
N GLU A 163 1.70 16.51 18.69
CA GLU A 163 2.47 15.83 19.72
C GLU A 163 3.16 14.54 19.23
N ALA A 164 2.93 14.11 17.99
CA ALA A 164 3.54 12.90 17.45
C ALA A 164 5.05 13.05 17.28
N VAL A 165 5.77 11.96 17.56
CA VAL A 165 7.23 11.91 17.36
C VAL A 165 7.54 11.69 15.87
N TYR A 166 6.82 10.79 15.24
CA TYR A 166 7.03 10.38 13.83
C TYR A 166 6.18 11.23 12.89
N THR A 167 6.67 12.46 12.66
CA THR A 167 6.04 13.43 11.76
C THR A 167 6.55 13.29 10.33
N ARG A 168 5.91 13.99 9.37
CA ARG A 168 6.46 14.08 7.99
C ARG A 168 7.88 14.61 7.97
N GLU A 169 8.19 15.61 8.80
CA GLU A 169 9.54 16.18 8.87
C GLU A 169 10.53 15.14 9.41
N TYR A 170 10.14 14.36 10.43
CA TYR A 170 10.95 13.25 10.94
C TYR A 170 11.26 12.25 9.81
N LEU A 171 10.24 11.72 9.14
CA LEU A 171 10.39 10.73 8.08
C LEU A 171 11.27 11.23 6.92
N VAL A 172 11.06 12.46 6.49
CA VAL A 172 11.92 13.10 5.45
C VAL A 172 13.37 13.18 5.90
N ASN A 173 13.64 13.57 7.16
CA ASN A 173 14.99 13.66 7.68
C ASN A 173 15.67 12.29 7.79
N GLU A 174 14.95 11.24 8.21
CA GLU A 174 15.49 9.87 8.23
C GLU A 174 15.83 9.39 6.82
N ILE A 175 14.95 9.59 5.85
CA ILE A 175 15.19 9.25 4.44
C ILE A 175 16.42 10.00 3.92
N LEU A 176 16.53 11.30 4.14
CA LEU A 176 17.67 12.10 3.68
C LEU A 176 18.99 11.72 4.38
N SER A 177 18.93 11.34 5.66
CA SER A 177 20.11 10.93 6.43
C SER A 177 20.69 9.58 5.95
N ALA A 178 19.85 8.73 5.34
CA ALA A 178 20.27 7.46 4.77
C ALA A 178 20.92 7.59 3.37
N GLN A 179 20.98 8.80 2.82
CA GLN A 179 21.62 9.03 1.54
C GLN A 179 23.14 8.86 1.63
N THR A 180 23.69 8.05 0.74
CA THR A 180 25.13 7.80 0.62
C THR A 180 25.85 8.93 -0.11
N ALA A 181 27.17 9.01 0.01
CA ALA A 181 27.98 10.09 -0.58
C ALA A 181 27.91 10.17 -2.12
N ASP A 182 27.54 9.09 -2.78
CA ASP A 182 27.30 9.03 -4.24
C ASP A 182 25.86 9.36 -4.65
N GLY A 183 25.01 9.72 -3.68
CA GLY A 183 23.61 10.10 -3.90
C GLY A 183 22.64 8.92 -3.93
N GLY A 184 23.09 7.68 -3.72
CA GLY A 184 22.24 6.52 -3.55
C GLY A 184 21.66 6.42 -2.16
N PHE A 185 20.83 5.41 -1.93
CA PHE A 185 20.29 5.05 -0.63
C PHE A 185 20.67 3.59 -0.31
N GLY A 186 21.19 3.35 0.90
CA GLY A 186 21.41 2.01 1.41
C GLY A 186 20.15 1.44 2.05
N LEU A 187 19.94 0.12 1.94
CA LEU A 187 18.93 -0.62 2.68
C LEU A 187 19.51 -1.07 4.01
#